data_ff8e5113aea66c0f1124d63a463d5b61
#
_entry.id   ff8e5113aea66c0f1124d63a463d5b61
#
_cell.length_a   1.000
_cell.length_b   1.000
_cell.length_c   1.000
_cell.angle_alpha   90.00
_cell.angle_beta   90.00
_cell.angle_gamma   90.00
#
_symmetry.space_group_name_H-M   'P 1'
#
loop_
_entity.id
_entity.type
_entity.pdbx_description
1 polymer ?
#
loop_
_entity_poly.entity_id
_entity_poly.type
_entity_poly.pdbx_seq_one_letter_code
_entity_poly.pdbx_strand_id
1 'polypeptide(L)'
;MQIMERIYRSMNEHPAPVNPAPAAVRKFLNPRDEIMRMMERIYRYRMTTTSGGNLSIREPNGDIWITPARVDKGSLRREDIVCVRADGRREGLHPPSSELPFHQAIYQRRPDLGGIVHAHAVALVAFSVCRQVPDTRLFPQARHVCGEAGFAPYALPGSAALGENIAQRFAQGFNCVVLENHGVVCAGENLQHAFERFETLEFTAKTIIKASQLGEVRYLSEAQVAKRREIALPQFTPAAASEEENEVRRLLASFLQRGYRQRLLISTEGSFSARLTDGSMLITPSRADRGLIDIADLVLVRDGAAEAGRLPSRAARLHAAVYARHPKVRAIINALPVNATAFSVTDSHLDSRTIPESYLFLKDVARVPFGEQYQDGLAVAERLSLENPVALIENDGALVCGTSVLDAFDRLEVLETTAEAIINSRPLGKVVPMSDAIIAELTAAFATK
;
A
#
# COMPACT_ATOMS: atom_id res chain seq x y z
N MET A 1 -26.78 -11.98 -17.76
CA MET A 1 -26.26 -13.17 -17.06
C MET A 1 -25.37 -14.00 -17.98
N GLN A 2 -25.81 -14.49 -19.13
CA GLN A 2 -24.98 -15.30 -20.04
C GLN A 2 -23.71 -14.63 -20.59
N ILE A 3 -23.71 -13.33 -20.86
CA ILE A 3 -22.53 -12.58 -21.36
C ILE A 3 -21.42 -12.51 -20.29
N MET A 4 -21.79 -12.27 -19.04
CA MET A 4 -20.84 -12.15 -17.94
C MET A 4 -20.30 -13.51 -17.48
N GLU A 5 -21.11 -14.55 -17.57
CA GLU A 5 -20.65 -15.93 -17.35
C GLU A 5 -19.66 -16.39 -18.44
N ARG A 6 -19.84 -15.91 -19.68
CA ARG A 6 -18.92 -16.12 -20.79
C ARG A 6 -17.58 -15.38 -20.58
N ILE A 7 -17.63 -14.13 -20.10
CA ILE A 7 -16.44 -13.33 -19.71
C ILE A 7 -15.67 -14.06 -18.62
N TYR A 8 -16.36 -14.54 -17.60
CA TYR A 8 -15.79 -15.26 -16.47
C TYR A 8 -15.10 -16.58 -16.88
N ARG A 9 -15.72 -17.39 -17.73
CA ARG A 9 -15.11 -18.61 -18.28
C ARG A 9 -13.88 -18.30 -19.12
N SER A 10 -13.94 -17.27 -19.99
CA SER A 10 -12.81 -16.82 -20.81
C SER A 10 -11.58 -16.42 -19.98
N MET A 11 -11.78 -15.83 -18.78
CA MET A 11 -10.68 -15.45 -17.87
C MET A 11 -9.97 -16.64 -17.21
N ASN A 12 -10.61 -17.82 -17.16
CA ASN A 12 -10.10 -18.99 -16.45
C ASN A 12 -9.53 -20.10 -17.36
N GLU A 13 -9.79 -20.07 -18.68
CA GLU A 13 -9.49 -21.20 -19.59
C GLU A 13 -8.24 -21.01 -20.50
N HIS A 14 -7.43 -19.95 -20.36
CA HIS A 14 -6.34 -19.69 -21.31
C HIS A 14 -4.93 -20.04 -20.81
N PRO A 15 -4.03 -20.51 -21.70
CA PRO A 15 -2.64 -20.88 -21.38
C PRO A 15 -1.79 -19.66 -20.99
N ALA A 16 -0.69 -19.94 -20.32
CA ALA A 16 0.20 -18.95 -19.71
C ALA A 16 0.57 -17.79 -20.67
N PRO A 17 0.29 -16.54 -20.30
CA PRO A 17 0.49 -15.39 -21.14
C PRO A 17 1.93 -14.87 -21.12
N VAL A 18 2.33 -14.21 -22.21
CA VAL A 18 3.53 -13.40 -22.27
C VAL A 18 3.43 -12.27 -21.25
N ASN A 19 4.36 -12.20 -20.32
CA ASN A 19 4.42 -11.15 -19.29
C ASN A 19 4.54 -9.77 -19.99
N PRO A 20 3.54 -8.89 -19.90
CA PRO A 20 3.72 -7.52 -20.35
C PRO A 20 4.79 -6.85 -19.49
N ALA A 21 5.59 -5.99 -20.09
CA ALA A 21 6.55 -5.19 -19.36
C ALA A 21 5.85 -4.47 -18.18
N PRO A 22 6.48 -4.39 -16.99
CA PRO A 22 5.90 -3.67 -15.87
C PRO A 22 5.58 -2.22 -16.29
N ALA A 23 4.51 -1.65 -15.73
CA ALA A 23 4.18 -0.23 -15.92
C ALA A 23 5.46 0.59 -15.78
N ALA A 24 5.77 1.41 -16.78
CA ALA A 24 7.03 2.13 -16.83
C ALA A 24 7.20 2.93 -15.53
N VAL A 25 8.16 2.54 -14.71
CA VAL A 25 8.55 3.31 -13.53
C VAL A 25 8.88 4.71 -14.03
N ARG A 26 8.13 5.72 -13.62
CA ARG A 26 8.41 7.12 -13.98
C ARG A 26 9.83 7.45 -13.52
N LYS A 27 10.78 7.38 -14.44
CA LYS A 27 12.16 7.67 -14.15
C LYS A 27 12.32 9.18 -14.03
N PHE A 28 12.66 9.65 -12.85
CA PHE A 28 13.05 11.05 -12.69
C PHE A 28 14.32 11.31 -13.49
N LEU A 29 14.36 12.42 -14.23
CA LEU A 29 15.52 12.79 -15.04
C LEU A 29 16.73 13.19 -14.19
N ASN A 30 16.53 13.51 -12.90
CA ASN A 30 17.59 13.96 -12.02
C ASN A 30 17.43 13.37 -10.60
N PRO A 31 18.47 12.74 -10.03
CA PRO A 31 18.45 12.17 -8.68
C PRO A 31 18.04 13.15 -7.58
N ARG A 32 18.37 14.44 -7.73
CA ARG A 32 17.97 15.48 -6.76
C ARG A 32 16.46 15.60 -6.64
N ASP A 33 15.75 15.61 -7.76
CA ASP A 33 14.30 15.76 -7.80
C ASP A 33 13.60 14.53 -7.17
N GLU A 34 14.16 13.36 -7.40
CA GLU A 34 13.65 12.12 -6.82
C GLU A 34 13.84 12.08 -5.29
N ILE A 35 15.04 12.43 -4.81
CA ILE A 35 15.35 12.52 -3.37
C ILE A 35 14.40 13.53 -2.69
N MET A 36 14.25 14.72 -3.25
CA MET A 36 13.36 15.75 -2.69
C MET A 36 11.92 15.26 -2.57
N ARG A 37 11.36 14.69 -3.63
CA ARG A 37 9.98 14.18 -3.62
C ARG A 37 9.78 13.07 -2.59
N MET A 38 10.73 12.14 -2.48
CA MET A 38 10.62 11.06 -1.50
C MET A 38 10.77 11.59 -0.08
N MET A 39 11.70 12.51 0.17
CA MET A 39 11.84 13.12 1.50
C MET A 39 10.61 13.96 1.87
N GLU A 40 10.04 14.72 0.94
CA GLU A 40 8.80 15.46 1.15
C GLU A 40 7.65 14.50 1.58
N ARG A 41 7.50 13.34 0.93
CA ARG A 41 6.50 12.34 1.30
C ARG A 41 6.75 11.79 2.70
N ILE A 42 7.99 11.40 3.01
CA ILE A 42 8.40 10.89 4.32
C ILE A 42 8.11 11.91 5.42
N TYR A 43 8.46 13.15 5.19
CA TYR A 43 8.23 14.24 6.14
C TYR A 43 6.74 14.57 6.31
N ARG A 44 6.02 14.76 5.22
CA ARG A 44 4.57 15.06 5.20
C ARG A 44 3.76 14.03 5.97
N TYR A 45 4.12 12.74 5.87
CA TYR A 45 3.43 11.65 6.55
C TYR A 45 4.00 11.34 7.94
N ARG A 46 4.82 12.23 8.50
CA ARG A 46 5.40 12.10 9.83
C ARG A 46 6.19 10.80 10.03
N MET A 47 6.82 10.31 8.98
CA MET A 47 7.69 9.14 9.03
C MET A 47 9.15 9.54 9.32
N THR A 48 9.41 10.83 9.54
CA THR A 48 10.66 11.39 10.04
C THR A 48 10.40 12.75 10.70
N THR A 49 11.47 13.38 11.23
CA THR A 49 11.44 14.72 11.82
C THR A 49 12.26 15.69 10.98
N THR A 50 12.27 16.99 11.34
CA THR A 50 13.01 18.05 10.65
C THR A 50 14.48 17.70 10.40
N SER A 51 15.13 17.05 11.37
CA SER A 51 16.55 16.70 11.30
C SER A 51 16.82 15.21 11.05
N GLY A 52 15.80 14.36 11.19
CA GLY A 52 15.96 12.92 11.14
C GLY A 52 15.98 12.35 9.73
N GLY A 53 16.62 11.19 9.57
CA GLY A 53 16.63 10.42 8.34
C GLY A 53 17.46 11.00 7.20
N ASN A 54 17.72 10.16 6.23
CA ASN A 54 18.46 10.53 5.02
C ASN A 54 18.15 9.55 3.88
N LEU A 55 18.27 10.05 2.66
CA LEU A 55 18.03 9.31 1.43
C LEU A 55 19.25 9.40 0.54
N SER A 56 19.57 8.33 -0.18
CA SER A 56 20.59 8.37 -1.22
C SER A 56 20.21 7.60 -2.48
N ILE A 57 20.81 8.02 -3.57
CA ILE A 57 20.81 7.32 -4.86
C ILE A 57 22.24 7.12 -5.29
N ARG A 58 22.59 5.88 -5.68
CA ARG A 58 23.86 5.58 -6.34
C ARG A 58 23.64 5.48 -7.86
N GLU A 59 24.39 6.26 -8.61
CA GLU A 59 24.40 6.20 -10.07
C GLU A 59 25.35 5.09 -10.59
N PRO A 60 25.16 4.64 -11.84
CA PRO A 60 26.02 3.59 -12.43
C PRO A 60 27.51 3.93 -12.48
N ASN A 61 27.87 5.22 -12.54
CA ASN A 61 29.27 5.69 -12.50
C ASN A 61 29.89 5.67 -11.10
N GLY A 62 29.11 5.27 -10.07
CA GLY A 62 29.54 5.20 -8.68
C GLY A 62 29.30 6.46 -7.86
N ASP A 63 28.81 7.55 -8.47
CA ASP A 63 28.45 8.77 -7.74
C ASP A 63 27.25 8.52 -6.81
N ILE A 64 27.27 9.12 -5.63
CA ILE A 64 26.20 9.01 -4.63
C ILE A 64 25.58 10.39 -4.41
N TRP A 65 24.30 10.51 -4.74
CA TRP A 65 23.48 11.65 -4.36
C TRP A 65 22.85 11.38 -2.99
N ILE A 66 22.98 12.33 -2.05
CA ILE A 66 22.51 12.13 -0.67
C ILE A 66 21.93 13.43 -0.10
N THR A 67 20.96 13.31 0.79
CA THR A 67 20.45 14.45 1.57
C THR A 67 21.54 15.06 2.43
N PRO A 68 21.53 16.39 2.64
CA PRO A 68 22.51 17.11 3.43
C PRO A 68 22.37 16.84 4.93
N ALA A 69 23.45 17.07 5.67
CA ALA A 69 23.44 17.18 7.13
C ALA A 69 22.88 18.54 7.58
N ARG A 70 22.14 18.55 8.68
CA ARG A 70 21.69 19.77 9.39
C ARG A 70 20.86 20.74 8.56
N VAL A 71 20.15 20.25 7.54
CA VAL A 71 19.19 21.01 6.75
C VAL A 71 17.79 20.46 7.01
N ASP A 72 16.81 21.35 7.10
CA ASP A 72 15.41 21.01 7.31
C ASP A 72 14.88 20.07 6.22
N LYS A 73 14.46 18.86 6.63
CA LYS A 73 13.95 17.81 5.72
C LYS A 73 12.58 18.15 5.14
N GLY A 74 11.83 19.05 5.79
CA GLY A 74 10.51 19.50 5.34
C GLY A 74 10.56 20.59 4.26
N SER A 75 11.74 21.19 4.01
CA SER A 75 11.93 22.32 3.09
C SER A 75 13.17 22.18 2.20
N LEU A 76 13.59 20.94 1.90
CA LEU A 76 14.74 20.69 1.03
C LEU A 76 14.53 21.28 -0.36
N ARG A 77 15.58 21.94 -0.86
CA ARG A 77 15.67 22.44 -2.22
C ARG A 77 16.65 21.60 -3.04
N ARG A 78 16.56 21.72 -4.35
CA ARG A 78 17.40 20.95 -5.28
C ARG A 78 18.90 21.18 -5.08
N GLU A 79 19.30 22.40 -4.80
CA GLU A 79 20.68 22.80 -4.53
C GLU A 79 21.22 22.27 -3.18
N ASP A 80 20.34 21.89 -2.26
CA ASP A 80 20.75 21.34 -0.96
C ASP A 80 21.25 19.89 -1.07
N ILE A 81 20.83 19.14 -2.12
CA ILE A 81 21.23 17.75 -2.32
C ILE A 81 22.69 17.67 -2.74
N VAL A 82 23.46 16.88 -2.00
CA VAL A 82 24.91 16.74 -2.15
C VAL A 82 25.26 15.58 -3.06
N CYS A 83 26.25 15.76 -3.94
CA CYS A 83 26.87 14.69 -4.70
C CYS A 83 28.21 14.31 -4.08
N VAL A 84 28.42 13.03 -3.82
CA VAL A 84 29.71 12.45 -3.46
C VAL A 84 30.17 11.64 -4.66
N ARG A 85 31.21 12.11 -5.34
CA ARG A 85 31.78 11.47 -6.51
C ARG A 85 32.41 10.12 -6.16
N ALA A 86 32.55 9.27 -7.14
CA ALA A 86 33.20 7.96 -6.98
C ALA A 86 34.65 8.05 -6.45
N ASP A 87 35.32 9.17 -6.72
CA ASP A 87 36.67 9.46 -6.20
C ASP A 87 36.69 10.08 -4.80
N GLY A 88 35.50 10.26 -4.17
CA GLY A 88 35.34 10.84 -2.82
C GLY A 88 35.21 12.37 -2.79
N ARG A 89 35.33 13.07 -3.91
CA ARG A 89 35.07 14.52 -3.97
C ARG A 89 33.61 14.82 -3.63
N ARG A 90 33.37 15.91 -2.94
CA ARG A 90 32.04 16.35 -2.54
C ARG A 90 31.64 17.61 -3.31
N GLU A 91 30.44 17.61 -3.85
CA GLU A 91 29.88 18.72 -4.61
C GLU A 91 28.50 19.06 -4.03
N GLY A 92 28.29 20.32 -3.68
CA GLY A 92 27.04 20.85 -3.09
C GLY A 92 27.31 21.95 -2.08
N LEU A 93 26.22 22.61 -1.63
CA LEU A 93 26.28 23.73 -0.70
C LEU A 93 26.53 23.28 0.75
N HIS A 94 26.24 22.03 1.08
CA HIS A 94 26.23 21.51 2.44
C HIS A 94 27.13 20.27 2.56
N PRO A 95 27.58 19.93 3.80
CA PRO A 95 28.11 18.60 4.05
C PRO A 95 27.06 17.51 3.77
N PRO A 96 27.45 16.33 3.24
CA PRO A 96 26.55 15.21 3.14
C PRO A 96 26.08 14.76 4.53
N SER A 97 24.99 13.99 4.60
CA SER A 97 24.54 13.37 5.85
C SER A 97 25.70 12.76 6.63
N SER A 98 25.72 12.93 7.94
CA SER A 98 26.70 12.30 8.83
C SER A 98 26.67 10.77 8.78
N GLU A 99 25.60 10.21 8.25
CA GLU A 99 25.37 8.76 8.09
C GLU A 99 25.75 8.22 6.71
N LEU A 100 26.37 9.06 5.85
CA LEU A 100 26.96 8.63 4.57
C LEU A 100 27.81 7.34 4.70
N PRO A 101 28.58 7.11 5.78
CA PRO A 101 29.40 5.91 5.90
C PRO A 101 28.60 4.59 5.76
N PHE A 102 27.42 4.47 6.37
CA PHE A 102 26.65 3.23 6.21
C PHE A 102 26.03 3.12 4.80
N HIS A 103 25.63 4.22 4.16
CA HIS A 103 25.18 4.17 2.77
C HIS A 103 26.27 3.61 1.84
N GLN A 104 27.49 4.11 1.98
CA GLN A 104 28.64 3.62 1.22
C GLN A 104 28.93 2.14 1.52
N ALA A 105 28.91 1.74 2.80
CA ALA A 105 29.14 0.36 3.19
C ALA A 105 28.08 -0.61 2.61
N ILE A 106 26.81 -0.21 2.60
CA ILE A 106 25.72 -1.00 1.97
C ILE A 106 25.98 -1.13 0.47
N TYR A 107 26.22 -0.02 -0.24
CA TYR A 107 26.44 -0.05 -1.69
C TYR A 107 27.66 -0.86 -2.11
N GLN A 108 28.70 -0.90 -1.27
CA GLN A 108 29.89 -1.73 -1.50
C GLN A 108 29.58 -3.22 -1.38
N ARG A 109 28.76 -3.62 -0.40
CA ARG A 109 28.39 -5.01 -0.14
C ARG A 109 27.28 -5.52 -1.06
N ARG A 110 26.43 -4.62 -1.55
CA ARG A 110 25.27 -4.91 -2.39
C ARG A 110 25.27 -4.02 -3.63
N PRO A 111 26.06 -4.42 -4.66
CA PRO A 111 26.17 -3.67 -5.91
C PRO A 111 24.88 -3.66 -6.74
N ASP A 112 23.91 -4.51 -6.43
CA ASP A 112 22.57 -4.53 -7.00
C ASP A 112 21.64 -3.43 -6.49
N LEU A 113 22.00 -2.77 -5.37
CA LEU A 113 21.19 -1.70 -4.78
C LEU A 113 21.59 -0.33 -5.35
N GLY A 114 20.58 0.48 -5.70
CA GLY A 114 20.77 1.83 -6.26
C GLY A 114 20.10 2.94 -5.43
N GLY A 115 19.26 2.59 -4.43
CA GLY A 115 18.59 3.56 -3.56
C GLY A 115 18.51 3.10 -2.11
N ILE A 116 18.64 4.04 -1.16
CA ILE A 116 18.53 3.79 0.27
C ILE A 116 17.63 4.85 0.91
N VAL A 117 16.72 4.39 1.77
CA VAL A 117 15.88 5.19 2.66
C VAL A 117 16.26 4.85 4.10
N HIS A 118 16.70 5.83 4.86
CA HIS A 118 16.79 5.76 6.31
C HIS A 118 15.85 6.79 6.93
N ALA A 119 15.04 6.37 7.89
CA ALA A 119 14.11 7.26 8.58
C ALA A 119 13.72 6.74 9.96
N HIS A 120 13.11 7.63 10.76
CA HIS A 120 12.69 7.37 12.14
C HIS A 120 11.15 7.30 12.21
N ALA A 121 10.54 6.45 11.37
CA ALA A 121 9.10 6.25 11.37
C ALA A 121 8.61 5.66 12.71
N VAL A 122 7.58 6.25 13.29
CA VAL A 122 7.21 6.04 14.70
C VAL A 122 6.93 4.58 15.05
N ALA A 123 6.23 3.85 14.19
CA ALA A 123 5.96 2.43 14.45
C ALA A 123 7.23 1.59 14.37
N LEU A 124 8.12 1.86 13.41
CA LEU A 124 9.40 1.15 13.29
C LEU A 124 10.37 1.52 14.42
N VAL A 125 10.34 2.76 14.92
CA VAL A 125 11.09 3.15 16.13
C VAL A 125 10.55 2.38 17.35
N ALA A 126 9.23 2.18 17.47
CA ALA A 126 8.65 1.38 18.56
C ALA A 126 9.20 -0.07 18.54
N PHE A 127 9.28 -0.70 17.37
CA PHE A 127 9.93 -2.01 17.22
C PHE A 127 11.43 -1.95 17.60
N SER A 128 12.12 -0.92 17.13
CA SER A 128 13.54 -0.68 17.39
C SER A 128 13.88 -0.63 18.88
N VAL A 129 13.13 0.13 19.66
CA VAL A 129 13.35 0.25 21.12
C VAL A 129 12.94 -0.99 21.90
N CYS A 130 12.05 -1.83 21.32
CA CYS A 130 11.69 -3.14 21.87
C CYS A 130 12.64 -4.26 21.42
N ARG A 131 13.67 -3.96 20.60
CA ARG A 131 14.60 -4.94 19.99
C ARG A 131 13.87 -6.04 19.21
N GLN A 132 12.83 -5.64 18.49
CA GLN A 132 12.01 -6.50 17.64
C GLN A 132 12.02 -6.04 16.19
N VAL A 133 11.60 -6.90 15.30
CA VAL A 133 11.34 -6.59 13.90
C VAL A 133 9.89 -6.90 13.55
N PRO A 134 9.25 -6.12 12.67
CA PRO A 134 7.92 -6.47 12.19
C PRO A 134 7.96 -7.78 11.39
N ASP A 135 7.09 -8.74 11.71
CA ASP A 135 6.95 -9.94 10.90
C ASP A 135 6.16 -9.63 9.62
N THR A 136 6.85 -9.67 8.50
CA THR A 136 6.28 -9.36 7.19
C THR A 136 5.30 -10.41 6.67
N ARG A 137 5.20 -11.59 7.32
CA ARG A 137 4.16 -12.59 7.04
C ARG A 137 2.76 -12.16 7.48
N LEU A 138 2.63 -10.95 8.01
CA LEU A 138 1.32 -10.36 8.29
C LEU A 138 0.47 -10.27 7.00
N PHE A 139 1.12 -9.95 5.87
CA PHE A 139 0.50 -9.82 4.56
C PHE A 139 1.38 -10.45 3.47
N PRO A 140 0.80 -11.12 2.47
CA PRO A 140 1.58 -11.63 1.34
C PRO A 140 2.37 -10.54 0.62
N GLN A 141 1.79 -9.33 0.53
CA GLN A 141 2.45 -8.19 -0.10
C GLN A 141 3.65 -7.69 0.70
N ALA A 142 3.52 -7.58 2.02
CA ALA A 142 4.62 -7.15 2.87
C ALA A 142 5.82 -8.11 2.76
N ARG A 143 5.56 -9.42 2.79
CA ARG A 143 6.60 -10.43 2.59
C ARG A 143 7.23 -10.36 1.21
N HIS A 144 6.44 -10.12 0.17
CA HIS A 144 6.92 -10.00 -1.20
C HIS A 144 7.81 -8.77 -1.42
N VAL A 145 7.40 -7.60 -0.91
CA VAL A 145 8.09 -6.32 -1.11
C VAL A 145 9.32 -6.21 -0.21
N CYS A 146 9.16 -6.47 1.08
CA CYS A 146 10.21 -6.25 2.07
C CYS A 146 11.15 -7.46 2.23
N GLY A 147 10.67 -8.67 1.93
CA GLY A 147 11.32 -9.90 2.41
C GLY A 147 11.18 -10.01 3.93
N GLU A 148 12.09 -10.70 4.55
CA GLU A 148 12.27 -10.69 6.01
C GLU A 148 13.00 -9.42 6.44
N ALA A 149 12.63 -8.84 7.60
CA ALA A 149 13.32 -7.70 8.16
C ALA A 149 14.48 -8.15 9.06
N GLY A 150 15.65 -7.56 8.85
CA GLY A 150 16.82 -7.79 9.68
C GLY A 150 16.89 -6.86 10.89
N PHE A 151 17.75 -7.17 11.84
CA PHE A 151 18.03 -6.35 13.03
C PHE A 151 19.53 -6.10 13.15
N ALA A 152 19.93 -4.82 13.29
CA ALA A 152 21.31 -4.41 13.52
C ALA A 152 21.47 -3.91 14.96
N PRO A 153 22.49 -4.39 15.72
CA PRO A 153 22.76 -3.92 17.06
C PRO A 153 23.22 -2.48 17.06
N TYR A 154 23.03 -1.82 18.20
CA TYR A 154 23.43 -0.43 18.40
C TYR A 154 24.93 -0.23 18.18
N ALA A 155 25.25 0.86 17.51
CA ALA A 155 26.54 1.53 17.54
C ALA A 155 26.30 3.03 17.38
N LEU A 156 27.32 3.86 17.66
CA LEU A 156 27.20 5.31 17.61
C LEU A 156 26.75 5.78 16.20
N PRO A 157 25.67 6.56 16.06
CA PRO A 157 25.24 7.12 14.78
C PRO A 157 26.38 7.84 14.04
N GLY A 158 26.52 7.56 12.74
CA GLY A 158 27.59 8.08 11.89
C GLY A 158 28.95 7.36 12.04
N SER A 159 29.09 6.39 12.95
CA SER A 159 30.34 5.65 13.12
C SER A 159 30.52 4.55 12.06
N ALA A 160 31.77 4.17 11.83
CA ALA A 160 32.11 3.01 10.99
C ALA A 160 31.54 1.71 11.55
N ALA A 161 31.46 1.55 12.88
CA ALA A 161 30.90 0.38 13.54
C ALA A 161 29.41 0.22 13.22
N LEU A 162 28.62 1.30 13.25
CA LEU A 162 27.22 1.25 12.82
C LEU A 162 27.11 0.88 11.35
N GLY A 163 27.97 1.47 10.51
CA GLY A 163 28.02 1.15 9.09
C GLY A 163 28.26 -0.33 8.83
N GLU A 164 29.21 -0.94 9.56
CA GLU A 164 29.52 -2.37 9.45
C GLU A 164 28.36 -3.25 9.92
N ASN A 165 27.76 -2.93 11.09
CA ASN A 165 26.62 -3.69 11.62
C ASN A 165 25.46 -3.72 10.63
N ILE A 166 25.16 -2.60 9.99
CA ILE A 166 24.08 -2.50 8.99
C ILE A 166 24.46 -3.25 7.71
N ALA A 167 25.64 -2.95 7.14
CA ALA A 167 26.07 -3.52 5.86
C ALA A 167 26.18 -5.06 5.92
N GLN A 168 26.55 -5.62 7.08
CA GLN A 168 26.57 -7.06 7.30
C GLN A 168 25.18 -7.68 7.16
N ARG A 169 24.12 -7.01 7.65
CA ARG A 169 22.73 -7.50 7.47
C ARG A 169 22.31 -7.47 6.01
N PHE A 170 22.65 -6.39 5.30
CA PHE A 170 22.40 -6.34 3.85
C PHE A 170 23.17 -7.42 3.08
N ALA A 171 24.41 -7.73 3.46
CA ALA A 171 25.19 -8.82 2.88
C ALA A 171 24.57 -10.21 3.11
N GLN A 172 23.79 -10.39 4.18
CA GLN A 172 23.01 -11.59 4.47
C GLN A 172 21.72 -11.71 3.63
N GLY A 173 21.41 -10.72 2.79
CA GLY A 173 20.26 -10.73 1.89
C GLY A 173 19.05 -9.91 2.39
N PHE A 174 19.11 -9.32 3.58
CA PHE A 174 18.04 -8.43 4.04
C PHE A 174 18.00 -7.16 3.19
N ASN A 175 16.78 -6.64 2.93
CA ASN A 175 16.57 -5.38 2.23
C ASN A 175 15.97 -4.29 3.14
N CYS A 176 15.52 -4.69 4.33
CA CYS A 176 15.01 -3.83 5.37
C CYS A 176 15.68 -4.22 6.69
N VAL A 177 16.27 -3.27 7.41
CA VAL A 177 17.01 -3.51 8.64
C VAL A 177 16.57 -2.52 9.71
N VAL A 178 15.99 -3.02 10.79
CA VAL A 178 15.68 -2.22 11.99
C VAL A 178 16.97 -2.03 12.79
N LEU A 179 17.24 -0.80 13.21
CA LEU A 179 18.45 -0.43 13.96
C LEU A 179 18.09 -0.29 15.44
N GLU A 180 18.80 -0.98 16.32
CA GLU A 180 18.56 -0.92 17.77
C GLU A 180 18.56 0.52 18.28
N ASN A 181 17.47 0.94 18.96
CA ASN A 181 17.27 2.27 19.53
C ASN A 181 17.48 3.44 18.55
N HIS A 182 17.14 3.24 17.26
CA HIS A 182 17.41 4.29 16.27
C HIS A 182 16.23 4.43 15.27
N GLY A 183 16.11 3.53 14.33
CA GLY A 183 15.15 3.63 13.25
C GLY A 183 15.26 2.44 12.29
N VAL A 184 15.10 2.70 11.00
CA VAL A 184 15.15 1.65 9.97
C VAL A 184 15.94 2.11 8.75
N VAL A 185 16.59 1.17 8.09
CA VAL A 185 17.19 1.34 6.75
C VAL A 185 16.53 0.37 5.79
N CYS A 186 15.99 0.89 4.68
CA CYS A 186 15.46 0.10 3.58
C CYS A 186 16.22 0.44 2.30
N ALA A 187 16.56 -0.56 1.49
CA ALA A 187 17.27 -0.36 0.24
C ALA A 187 16.59 -1.10 -0.92
N GLY A 188 16.82 -0.62 -2.14
CA GLY A 188 16.24 -1.17 -3.36
C GLY A 188 17.12 -0.92 -4.58
N GLU A 189 16.75 -1.50 -5.72
CA GLU A 189 17.40 -1.28 -7.01
C GLU A 189 17.43 0.21 -7.42
N ASN A 190 16.47 0.98 -6.89
CA ASN A 190 16.34 2.42 -7.03
C ASN A 190 15.68 2.99 -5.77
N LEU A 191 15.60 4.32 -5.67
CA LEU A 191 15.04 4.99 -4.49
C LEU A 191 13.54 4.73 -4.34
N GLN A 192 12.78 4.63 -5.44
CA GLN A 192 11.36 4.32 -5.41
C GLN A 192 11.10 2.93 -4.80
N HIS A 193 11.90 1.92 -5.17
CA HIS A 193 11.80 0.57 -4.61
C HIS A 193 12.22 0.53 -3.13
N ALA A 194 13.24 1.30 -2.74
CA ALA A 194 13.61 1.46 -1.33
C ALA A 194 12.48 2.12 -0.51
N PHE A 195 11.82 3.13 -1.07
CA PHE A 195 10.69 3.80 -0.44
C PHE A 195 9.46 2.89 -0.34
N GLU A 196 9.16 2.10 -1.36
CA GLU A 196 8.08 1.11 -1.34
C GLU A 196 8.28 0.12 -0.16
N ARG A 197 9.48 -0.40 0.01
CA ARG A 197 9.84 -1.26 1.16
C ARG A 197 9.67 -0.56 2.49
N PHE A 198 10.16 0.67 2.59
CA PHE A 198 10.05 1.47 3.80
C PHE A 198 8.59 1.74 4.19
N GLU A 199 7.76 2.19 3.25
CA GLU A 199 6.36 2.52 3.51
C GLU A 199 5.54 1.26 3.82
N THR A 200 5.81 0.14 3.14
CA THR A 200 5.17 -1.15 3.39
C THR A 200 5.54 -1.70 4.76
N LEU A 201 6.81 -1.60 5.18
CA LEU A 201 7.25 -2.07 6.49
C LEU A 201 6.66 -1.21 7.62
N GLU A 202 6.61 0.12 7.45
CA GLU A 202 5.98 1.02 8.43
C GLU A 202 4.47 0.74 8.55
N PHE A 203 3.77 0.51 7.44
CA PHE A 203 2.37 0.09 7.45
C PHE A 203 2.19 -1.23 8.21
N THR A 204 3.03 -2.23 7.94
CA THR A 204 3.01 -3.53 8.62
C THR A 204 3.21 -3.35 10.13
N ALA A 205 4.20 -2.57 10.53
CA ALA A 205 4.47 -2.26 11.93
C ALA A 205 3.27 -1.57 12.62
N LYS A 206 2.68 -0.56 11.99
CA LYS A 206 1.47 0.13 12.49
C LYS A 206 0.32 -0.84 12.67
N THR A 207 0.07 -1.69 11.68
CA THR A 207 -1.03 -2.66 11.74
C THR A 207 -0.81 -3.67 12.87
N ILE A 208 0.41 -4.17 13.08
CA ILE A 208 0.73 -5.06 14.21
C ILE A 208 0.43 -4.36 15.55
N ILE A 209 0.90 -3.10 15.72
CA ILE A 209 0.67 -2.32 16.96
C ILE A 209 -0.83 -2.10 17.21
N LYS A 210 -1.61 -1.80 16.16
CA LYS A 210 -3.07 -1.62 16.29
C LYS A 210 -3.79 -2.94 16.56
N ALA A 211 -3.39 -4.01 15.86
CA ALA A 211 -3.95 -5.35 16.02
C ALA A 211 -3.70 -5.92 17.42
N SER A 212 -2.52 -5.69 18.01
CA SER A 212 -2.21 -6.15 19.37
C SER A 212 -3.10 -5.54 20.45
N GLN A 213 -3.76 -4.41 20.19
CA GLN A 213 -4.77 -3.83 21.07
C GLN A 213 -6.15 -4.51 20.92
N LEU A 214 -6.37 -5.25 19.83
CA LEU A 214 -7.61 -5.97 19.57
C LEU A 214 -7.56 -7.42 20.04
N GLY A 215 -6.39 -8.05 20.02
CA GLY A 215 -6.20 -9.44 20.42
C GLY A 215 -4.90 -10.03 19.87
N GLU A 216 -4.84 -11.35 19.79
CA GLU A 216 -3.70 -12.06 19.21
C GLU A 216 -3.59 -11.78 17.72
N VAL A 217 -2.38 -11.43 17.26
CA VAL A 217 -2.09 -11.14 15.85
C VAL A 217 -1.80 -12.45 15.11
N ARG A 218 -2.50 -12.68 14.03
CA ARG A 218 -2.36 -13.88 13.19
C ARG A 218 -1.43 -13.62 12.01
N TYR A 219 -0.42 -14.46 11.90
CA TYR A 219 0.53 -14.44 10.80
C TYR A 219 0.29 -15.58 9.83
N LEU A 220 0.62 -15.36 8.57
CA LEU A 220 0.53 -16.37 7.53
C LEU A 220 1.72 -17.33 7.59
N SER A 221 1.49 -18.59 7.21
CA SER A 221 2.58 -19.50 6.89
C SER A 221 3.23 -19.13 5.55
N GLU A 222 4.46 -19.55 5.29
CA GLU A 222 5.13 -19.34 4.00
C GLU A 222 4.32 -19.92 2.83
N ALA A 223 3.64 -21.04 3.02
CA ALA A 223 2.75 -21.63 2.02
C ALA A 223 1.54 -20.74 1.69
N GLN A 224 1.00 -20.04 2.69
CA GLN A 224 -0.08 -19.07 2.48
C GLN A 224 0.43 -17.82 1.77
N VAL A 225 1.58 -17.28 2.18
CA VAL A 225 2.23 -16.14 1.51
C VAL A 225 2.47 -16.45 0.02
N ALA A 226 2.89 -17.66 -0.31
CA ALA A 226 3.15 -18.10 -1.67
C ALA A 226 1.88 -18.20 -2.56
N LYS A 227 0.67 -18.10 -1.99
CA LYS A 227 -0.58 -18.07 -2.77
C LYS A 227 -0.76 -16.78 -3.59
N ARG A 228 -0.04 -15.71 -3.21
CA ARG A 228 -0.06 -14.46 -3.98
C ARG A 228 0.47 -14.70 -5.39
N ARG A 229 -0.32 -14.40 -6.40
CA ARG A 229 0.04 -14.58 -7.81
C ARG A 229 -0.21 -13.30 -8.60
N GLU A 230 0.65 -13.04 -9.57
CA GLU A 230 0.36 -12.08 -10.63
C GLU A 230 -0.73 -12.65 -11.53
N ILE A 231 -1.65 -11.79 -11.97
CA ILE A 231 -2.71 -12.16 -12.90
C ILE A 231 -2.35 -11.52 -14.24
N ALA A 232 -2.09 -12.36 -15.22
CA ALA A 232 -2.01 -11.90 -16.59
C ALA A 232 -3.37 -12.14 -17.26
N LEU A 233 -3.89 -11.12 -17.91
CA LEU A 233 -5.09 -11.19 -18.73
C LEU A 233 -4.70 -11.19 -20.22
N PRO A 234 -5.51 -11.78 -21.10
CA PRO A 234 -5.40 -11.53 -22.53
C PRO A 234 -5.39 -10.03 -22.82
N GLN A 235 -4.82 -9.62 -23.94
CA GLN A 235 -4.75 -8.20 -24.29
C GLN A 235 -5.58 -7.89 -25.54
N PHE A 236 -6.14 -6.68 -25.58
CA PHE A 236 -6.82 -6.15 -26.76
C PHE A 236 -6.31 -4.75 -27.08
N THR A 237 -6.39 -4.35 -28.35
CA THR A 237 -6.07 -2.98 -28.76
C THR A 237 -7.28 -2.10 -28.51
N PRO A 238 -7.21 -1.10 -27.59
CA PRO A 238 -8.34 -0.23 -27.31
C PRO A 238 -8.62 0.69 -28.49
N ALA A 239 -9.90 1.02 -28.71
CA ALA A 239 -10.30 2.15 -29.53
C ALA A 239 -10.00 3.49 -28.81
N ALA A 240 -10.26 4.60 -29.46
CA ALA A 240 -10.24 5.90 -28.79
C ALA A 240 -11.19 5.90 -27.59
N ALA A 241 -10.72 6.45 -26.46
CA ALA A 241 -11.49 6.50 -25.24
C ALA A 241 -12.78 7.33 -25.43
N SER A 242 -13.90 6.85 -24.94
CA SER A 242 -15.16 7.57 -24.91
C SER A 242 -15.10 8.75 -23.91
N GLU A 243 -16.07 9.65 -23.98
CA GLU A 243 -16.21 10.74 -23.02
C GLU A 243 -16.43 10.20 -21.59
N GLU A 244 -17.33 9.21 -21.43
CA GLU A 244 -17.54 8.50 -20.17
C GLU A 244 -16.24 7.89 -19.64
N GLU A 245 -15.49 7.17 -20.48
CA GLU A 245 -14.22 6.56 -20.09
C GLU A 245 -13.23 7.61 -19.58
N ASN A 246 -13.09 8.74 -20.29
CA ASN A 246 -12.19 9.82 -19.89
C ASN A 246 -12.61 10.48 -18.58
N GLU A 247 -13.91 10.64 -18.33
CA GLU A 247 -14.43 11.19 -17.09
C GLU A 247 -14.16 10.23 -15.91
N VAL A 248 -14.44 8.94 -16.09
CA VAL A 248 -14.20 7.93 -15.05
C VAL A 248 -12.70 7.76 -14.77
N ARG A 249 -11.83 7.87 -15.78
CA ARG A 249 -10.37 7.89 -15.58
C ARG A 249 -9.95 9.07 -14.68
N ARG A 250 -10.46 10.29 -14.93
CA ARG A 250 -10.18 11.46 -14.09
C ARG A 250 -10.67 11.26 -12.65
N LEU A 251 -11.89 10.76 -12.49
CA LEU A 251 -12.51 10.52 -11.21
C LEU A 251 -11.70 9.50 -10.39
N LEU A 252 -11.40 8.34 -10.96
CA LEU A 252 -10.61 7.30 -10.30
C LEU A 252 -9.21 7.78 -9.89
N ALA A 253 -8.49 8.49 -10.79
CA ALA A 253 -7.17 9.03 -10.49
C ALA A 253 -7.22 10.02 -9.31
N SER A 254 -8.24 10.89 -9.28
CA SER A 254 -8.46 11.87 -8.19
C SER A 254 -8.69 11.17 -6.85
N PHE A 255 -9.56 10.14 -6.80
CA PHE A 255 -9.85 9.41 -5.57
C PHE A 255 -8.70 8.51 -5.13
N LEU A 256 -7.92 7.92 -6.05
CA LEU A 256 -6.70 7.18 -5.73
C LEU A 256 -5.66 8.09 -5.05
N GLN A 257 -5.41 9.26 -5.63
CA GLN A 257 -4.51 10.25 -5.02
C GLN A 257 -5.03 10.76 -3.67
N ARG A 258 -6.36 10.96 -3.53
CA ARG A 258 -6.99 11.34 -2.26
C ARG A 258 -6.82 10.24 -1.22
N GLY A 259 -7.11 8.98 -1.55
CA GLY A 259 -6.95 7.84 -0.66
C GLY A 259 -5.50 7.64 -0.22
N TYR A 260 -4.53 7.87 -1.11
CA TYR A 260 -3.12 7.86 -0.74
C TYR A 260 -2.76 9.00 0.24
N ARG A 261 -3.24 10.25 -0.03
CA ARG A 261 -3.01 11.38 0.88
C ARG A 261 -3.62 11.15 2.27
N GLN A 262 -4.75 10.47 2.37
CA GLN A 262 -5.41 10.11 3.62
C GLN A 262 -4.86 8.84 4.29
N ARG A 263 -3.84 8.21 3.67
CA ARG A 263 -3.21 6.97 4.19
C ARG A 263 -4.15 5.76 4.21
N LEU A 264 -5.19 5.76 3.38
CA LEU A 264 -6.07 4.60 3.12
C LEU A 264 -5.43 3.62 2.14
N LEU A 265 -4.43 4.08 1.40
CA LEU A 265 -3.59 3.33 0.47
C LEU A 265 -2.13 3.53 0.82
N ILE A 266 -1.28 2.58 0.44
CA ILE A 266 0.17 2.65 0.63
C ILE A 266 0.88 2.38 -0.69
N SER A 267 1.99 3.05 -0.95
CA SER A 267 2.92 2.80 -2.05
C SER A 267 2.24 2.25 -3.32
N THR A 268 2.39 0.97 -3.61
CA THR A 268 1.84 0.28 -4.78
C THR A 268 0.58 -0.55 -4.48
N GLU A 269 0.06 -0.52 -3.24
CA GLU A 269 -1.08 -1.32 -2.82
C GLU A 269 -2.38 -0.54 -2.71
N GLY A 270 -3.47 -1.29 -2.86
CA GLY A 270 -4.82 -0.77 -3.01
C GLY A 270 -5.24 -0.70 -4.47
N SER A 271 -6.53 -0.92 -4.72
CA SER A 271 -7.08 -1.02 -6.06
C SER A 271 -8.46 -0.42 -6.13
N PHE A 272 -8.66 0.50 -7.02
CA PHE A 272 -9.96 1.10 -7.32
C PHE A 272 -10.40 0.66 -8.70
N SER A 273 -11.67 0.32 -8.86
CA SER A 273 -12.27 0.14 -10.18
C SER A 273 -13.61 0.83 -10.27
N ALA A 274 -13.99 1.17 -11.49
CA ALA A 274 -15.32 1.65 -11.82
C ALA A 274 -15.81 0.99 -13.10
N ARG A 275 -17.10 0.61 -13.12
CA ARG A 275 -17.77 -0.04 -14.23
C ARG A 275 -18.38 1.01 -15.16
N LEU A 276 -18.09 0.89 -16.45
CA LEU A 276 -18.65 1.72 -17.51
C LEU A 276 -20.05 1.21 -17.92
N THR A 277 -20.78 2.01 -18.68
CA THR A 277 -22.13 1.66 -19.15
C THR A 277 -22.13 0.51 -20.15
N ASP A 278 -21.05 0.34 -20.92
CA ASP A 278 -20.86 -0.80 -21.85
C ASP A 278 -20.51 -2.12 -21.15
N GLY A 279 -20.38 -2.11 -19.82
CA GLY A 279 -20.03 -3.29 -19.03
C GLY A 279 -18.52 -3.50 -18.82
N SER A 280 -17.66 -2.77 -19.52
CA SER A 280 -16.21 -2.75 -19.25
C SER A 280 -15.92 -2.08 -17.91
N MET A 281 -14.70 -2.24 -17.40
CA MET A 281 -14.26 -1.58 -16.16
C MET A 281 -12.90 -0.91 -16.34
N LEU A 282 -12.75 0.25 -15.73
CA LEU A 282 -11.45 0.85 -15.47
C LEU A 282 -10.94 0.39 -14.11
N ILE A 283 -9.66 0.07 -14.03
CA ILE A 283 -9.03 -0.40 -12.79
C ILE A 283 -7.62 0.18 -12.64
N THR A 284 -7.19 0.32 -11.40
CA THR A 284 -5.83 0.70 -11.03
C THR A 284 -4.80 -0.26 -11.64
N PRO A 285 -3.67 0.23 -12.18
CA PRO A 285 -2.60 -0.63 -12.67
C PRO A 285 -1.88 -1.37 -11.53
N SER A 286 -1.28 -2.51 -11.83
CA SER A 286 -0.36 -3.20 -10.93
C SER A 286 0.95 -2.43 -10.77
N ARG A 287 1.58 -2.52 -9.61
CA ARG A 287 2.92 -1.99 -9.31
C ARG A 287 3.12 -0.47 -9.52
N ALA A 288 2.07 0.30 -9.76
CA ALA A 288 2.19 1.76 -9.87
C ALA A 288 2.10 2.42 -8.49
N ASP A 289 2.91 3.44 -8.27
CA ASP A 289 2.87 4.24 -7.05
C ASP A 289 1.56 5.04 -6.95
N ARG A 290 0.75 4.78 -5.93
CA ARG A 290 -0.58 5.39 -5.72
C ARG A 290 -0.50 6.91 -5.50
N GLY A 291 0.62 7.41 -5.01
CA GLY A 291 0.87 8.85 -4.86
C GLY A 291 1.21 9.57 -6.17
N LEU A 292 1.58 8.83 -7.22
CA LEU A 292 2.02 9.36 -8.52
C LEU A 292 1.10 8.95 -9.68
N ILE A 293 0.03 8.22 -9.40
CA ILE A 293 -0.87 7.70 -10.44
C ILE A 293 -1.55 8.84 -11.22
N ASP A 294 -1.67 8.66 -12.53
CA ASP A 294 -2.31 9.61 -13.43
C ASP A 294 -3.45 8.93 -14.21
N ILE A 295 -4.26 9.74 -14.88
CA ILE A 295 -5.38 9.29 -15.72
C ILE A 295 -4.94 8.27 -16.78
N ALA A 296 -3.75 8.50 -17.35
CA ALA A 296 -3.16 7.64 -18.37
C ALA A 296 -2.67 6.28 -17.84
N ASP A 297 -2.51 6.12 -16.52
CA ASP A 297 -2.01 4.87 -15.92
C ASP A 297 -3.11 3.83 -15.71
N LEU A 298 -4.38 4.28 -15.61
CA LEU A 298 -5.53 3.39 -15.38
C LEU A 298 -5.71 2.43 -16.55
N VAL A 299 -6.14 1.21 -16.25
CA VAL A 299 -6.24 0.10 -17.20
C VAL A 299 -7.69 -0.18 -17.52
N LEU A 300 -8.03 -0.16 -18.82
CA LEU A 300 -9.33 -0.64 -19.30
C LEU A 300 -9.32 -2.16 -19.37
N VAL A 301 -10.33 -2.79 -18.78
CA VAL A 301 -10.59 -4.24 -18.87
C VAL A 301 -11.96 -4.46 -19.49
N ARG A 302 -12.00 -5.21 -20.60
CA ARG A 302 -13.21 -5.53 -21.35
C ARG A 302 -13.22 -7.00 -21.71
N ASP A 303 -14.33 -7.67 -21.50
CA ASP A 303 -14.52 -9.10 -21.84
C ASP A 303 -13.40 -10.02 -21.32
N GLY A 304 -12.90 -9.72 -20.10
CA GLY A 304 -11.81 -10.48 -19.48
C GLY A 304 -10.41 -10.21 -20.02
N ALA A 305 -10.25 -9.26 -20.95
CA ALA A 305 -8.98 -8.83 -21.50
C ALA A 305 -8.59 -7.42 -20.99
N ALA A 306 -7.32 -7.14 -20.85
CA ALA A 306 -6.78 -5.83 -20.52
C ALA A 306 -6.33 -5.07 -21.78
N GLU A 307 -6.37 -3.74 -21.74
CA GLU A 307 -5.81 -2.93 -22.83
C GLU A 307 -4.31 -3.22 -23.03
N ALA A 308 -3.88 -3.26 -24.28
CA ALA A 308 -2.53 -3.67 -24.66
C ALA A 308 -1.44 -2.79 -24.03
N GLY A 309 -0.36 -3.43 -23.57
CA GLY A 309 0.77 -2.77 -22.93
C GLY A 309 0.51 -2.36 -21.47
N ARG A 310 -0.64 -2.72 -20.88
CA ARG A 310 -1.01 -2.40 -19.49
C ARG A 310 -1.17 -3.66 -18.65
N LEU A 311 -0.76 -3.57 -17.40
CA LEU A 311 -0.94 -4.64 -16.42
C LEU A 311 -1.97 -4.18 -15.37
N PRO A 312 -3.19 -4.75 -15.35
CA PRO A 312 -4.20 -4.37 -14.37
C PRO A 312 -3.81 -4.87 -12.98
N SER A 313 -4.42 -4.27 -11.96
CA SER A 313 -4.34 -4.79 -10.59
C SER A 313 -4.69 -6.27 -10.51
N ARG A 314 -4.05 -6.99 -9.61
CA ARG A 314 -4.38 -8.39 -9.27
C ARG A 314 -5.83 -8.58 -8.83
N ALA A 315 -6.47 -7.52 -8.31
CA ALA A 315 -7.87 -7.54 -7.94
C ALA A 315 -8.84 -7.57 -9.13
N ALA A 316 -8.35 -7.48 -10.38
CA ALA A 316 -9.21 -7.38 -11.56
C ALA A 316 -10.23 -8.53 -11.67
N ARG A 317 -9.82 -9.77 -11.39
CA ARG A 317 -10.73 -10.93 -11.41
C ARG A 317 -11.78 -10.86 -10.31
N LEU A 318 -11.36 -10.52 -9.10
CA LEU A 318 -12.24 -10.34 -7.95
C LEU A 318 -13.28 -9.25 -8.23
N HIS A 319 -12.86 -8.10 -8.75
CA HIS A 319 -13.76 -7.00 -9.08
C HIS A 319 -14.74 -7.41 -10.21
N ALA A 320 -14.26 -8.13 -11.22
CA ALA A 320 -15.12 -8.65 -12.29
C ALA A 320 -16.19 -9.61 -11.75
N ALA A 321 -15.83 -10.50 -10.82
CA ALA A 321 -16.78 -11.42 -10.18
C ALA A 321 -17.87 -10.68 -9.40
N VAL A 322 -17.48 -9.64 -8.63
CA VAL A 322 -18.44 -8.80 -7.89
C VAL A 322 -19.37 -8.04 -8.87
N TYR A 323 -18.83 -7.45 -9.93
CA TYR A 323 -19.65 -6.78 -10.95
C TYR A 323 -20.61 -7.72 -11.68
N ALA A 324 -20.17 -8.95 -11.94
CA ALA A 324 -21.01 -9.97 -12.56
C ALA A 324 -22.19 -10.36 -11.67
N ARG A 325 -21.92 -10.53 -10.36
CA ARG A 325 -22.92 -10.95 -9.37
C ARG A 325 -23.90 -9.84 -9.02
N HIS A 326 -23.42 -8.56 -8.98
CA HIS A 326 -24.16 -7.40 -8.50
C HIS A 326 -24.22 -6.29 -9.56
N PRO A 327 -25.24 -6.32 -10.47
CA PRO A 327 -25.33 -5.35 -11.58
C PRO A 327 -25.46 -3.89 -11.17
N LYS A 328 -25.95 -3.61 -9.94
CA LYS A 328 -26.11 -2.26 -9.40
C LYS A 328 -24.81 -1.69 -8.81
N VAL A 329 -23.82 -2.53 -8.54
CA VAL A 329 -22.49 -2.08 -8.09
C VAL A 329 -21.76 -1.40 -9.24
N ARG A 330 -21.30 -0.16 -9.03
CA ARG A 330 -20.62 0.66 -10.04
C ARG A 330 -19.17 0.95 -9.71
N ALA A 331 -18.78 0.82 -8.45
CA ALA A 331 -17.40 0.99 -8.02
C ALA A 331 -17.01 -0.01 -6.93
N ILE A 332 -15.74 -0.44 -6.94
CA ILE A 332 -15.16 -1.35 -5.95
C ILE A 332 -13.78 -0.83 -5.56
N ILE A 333 -13.48 -0.90 -4.27
CA ILE A 333 -12.22 -0.49 -3.69
C ILE A 333 -11.65 -1.61 -2.84
N ASN A 334 -10.44 -2.08 -3.16
CA ASN A 334 -9.57 -2.77 -2.22
C ASN A 334 -8.62 -1.74 -1.60
N ALA A 335 -8.50 -1.72 -0.28
CA ALA A 335 -7.66 -0.76 0.43
C ALA A 335 -7.03 -1.38 1.67
N LEU A 336 -5.99 -0.70 2.17
CA LEU A 336 -5.27 -1.10 3.39
C LEU A 336 -5.27 0.05 4.42
N PRO A 337 -6.45 0.49 4.87
CA PRO A 337 -6.53 1.44 5.98
C PRO A 337 -6.05 0.74 7.26
N VAL A 338 -5.14 1.38 8.01
CA VAL A 338 -4.39 0.72 9.10
C VAL A 338 -5.31 0.14 10.18
N ASN A 339 -6.30 0.92 10.61
CA ASN A 339 -7.16 0.53 11.74
C ASN A 339 -8.16 -0.57 11.34
N ALA A 340 -8.82 -0.45 10.19
CA ALA A 340 -9.70 -1.50 9.69
C ALA A 340 -8.92 -2.78 9.35
N THR A 341 -7.72 -2.65 8.77
CA THR A 341 -6.86 -3.79 8.46
C THR A 341 -6.39 -4.52 9.73
N ALA A 342 -6.25 -3.83 10.87
CA ALA A 342 -5.92 -4.48 12.15
C ALA A 342 -6.98 -5.52 12.57
N PHE A 343 -8.25 -5.31 12.25
CA PHE A 343 -9.29 -6.32 12.48
C PHE A 343 -9.14 -7.54 11.56
N SER A 344 -8.62 -7.37 10.34
CA SER A 344 -8.45 -8.48 9.40
C SER A 344 -7.35 -9.48 9.81
N VAL A 345 -6.45 -9.08 10.71
CA VAL A 345 -5.33 -9.91 11.20
C VAL A 345 -5.52 -10.41 12.63
N THR A 346 -6.72 -10.27 13.20
CA THR A 346 -7.10 -10.76 14.54
C THR A 346 -8.44 -11.48 14.48
N ASP A 347 -8.88 -12.08 15.59
CA ASP A 347 -10.24 -12.65 15.72
C ASP A 347 -11.29 -11.63 16.16
N SER A 348 -10.89 -10.36 16.40
CA SER A 348 -11.82 -9.32 16.78
C SER A 348 -12.79 -9.00 15.64
N HIS A 349 -14.06 -8.91 15.98
CA HIS A 349 -15.10 -8.46 15.07
C HIS A 349 -15.22 -6.93 15.08
N LEU A 350 -15.41 -6.32 13.90
CA LEU A 350 -15.73 -4.90 13.77
C LEU A 350 -17.25 -4.74 13.81
N ASP A 351 -17.78 -4.27 14.94
CA ASP A 351 -19.21 -3.97 15.08
C ASP A 351 -19.47 -2.54 14.59
N SER A 352 -20.27 -2.40 13.53
CA SER A 352 -20.62 -1.09 12.96
C SER A 352 -21.66 -0.32 13.80
N ARG A 353 -22.30 -0.96 14.78
CA ARG A 353 -23.34 -0.36 15.64
C ARG A 353 -22.78 0.58 16.69
N THR A 354 -21.70 1.31 16.37
CA THR A 354 -21.05 2.26 17.28
C THR A 354 -21.67 3.65 17.22
N ILE A 355 -21.87 4.16 16.03
CA ILE A 355 -22.58 5.41 15.75
C ILE A 355 -23.53 5.24 14.58
N PRO A 356 -24.56 6.11 14.43
CA PRO A 356 -25.54 6.02 13.33
C PRO A 356 -24.91 5.96 11.95
N GLU A 357 -23.93 6.81 11.66
CA GLU A 357 -23.21 6.85 10.40
C GLU A 357 -22.53 5.51 10.09
N SER A 358 -21.78 4.95 11.05
CA SER A 358 -21.10 3.66 10.85
C SER A 358 -22.10 2.56 10.46
N TYR A 359 -23.24 2.47 11.16
CA TYR A 359 -24.23 1.46 10.82
C TYR A 359 -24.90 1.69 9.46
N LEU A 360 -25.25 2.93 9.13
CA LEU A 360 -25.94 3.25 7.88
C LEU A 360 -25.06 2.98 6.64
N PHE A 361 -23.77 3.25 6.73
CA PHE A 361 -22.84 3.10 5.62
C PHE A 361 -22.22 1.71 5.51
N LEU A 362 -21.91 1.06 6.62
CA LEU A 362 -21.17 -0.19 6.66
C LEU A 362 -22.07 -1.43 6.75
N LYS A 363 -23.23 -1.30 7.41
CA LYS A 363 -24.10 -2.43 7.75
C LYS A 363 -23.30 -3.51 8.50
N ASP A 364 -23.51 -4.78 8.15
CA ASP A 364 -22.70 -5.87 8.68
C ASP A 364 -21.40 -5.98 7.86
N VAL A 365 -20.28 -5.84 8.56
CA VAL A 365 -18.96 -5.97 7.93
C VAL A 365 -18.61 -7.45 7.79
N ALA A 366 -18.68 -7.96 6.57
CA ALA A 366 -18.41 -9.36 6.29
C ALA A 366 -16.93 -9.70 6.53
N ARG A 367 -16.67 -10.95 6.97
CA ARG A 367 -15.31 -11.49 7.04
C ARG A 367 -15.10 -12.52 5.94
N VAL A 368 -14.00 -12.36 5.20
CA VAL A 368 -13.60 -13.25 4.10
C VAL A 368 -12.36 -14.02 4.53
N PRO A 369 -12.39 -15.35 4.57
CA PRO A 369 -11.22 -16.16 4.88
C PRO A 369 -10.07 -15.93 3.91
N PHE A 370 -8.84 -15.99 4.43
CA PHE A 370 -7.65 -15.82 3.62
C PHE A 370 -7.57 -16.87 2.49
N GLY A 371 -7.31 -16.40 1.30
CA GLY A 371 -7.13 -17.24 0.11
C GLY A 371 -8.33 -17.27 -0.84
N GLU A 372 -9.54 -16.94 -0.38
CA GLU A 372 -10.71 -16.85 -1.25
C GLU A 372 -10.55 -15.76 -2.32
N GLN A 373 -9.88 -14.65 -2.01
CA GLN A 373 -9.59 -13.57 -2.97
C GLN A 373 -8.66 -13.99 -4.13
N TYR A 374 -7.93 -15.09 -4.00
CA TYR A 374 -7.03 -15.63 -5.03
C TYR A 374 -7.65 -16.72 -5.89
N GLN A 375 -8.89 -17.10 -5.59
CA GLN A 375 -9.70 -18.03 -6.37
C GLN A 375 -10.42 -17.27 -7.50
N ASP A 376 -11.60 -17.72 -7.85
CA ASP A 376 -12.43 -17.13 -8.88
C ASP A 376 -13.16 -15.84 -8.43
N GLY A 377 -13.13 -15.51 -7.15
CA GLY A 377 -13.78 -14.35 -6.56
C GLY A 377 -15.27 -14.55 -6.27
N LEU A 378 -15.87 -15.69 -6.63
CA LEU A 378 -17.32 -15.92 -6.46
C LEU A 378 -17.72 -15.97 -4.98
N ALA A 379 -16.97 -16.70 -4.15
CA ALA A 379 -17.23 -16.79 -2.72
C ALA A 379 -17.16 -15.42 -2.02
N VAL A 380 -16.27 -14.55 -2.47
CA VAL A 380 -16.17 -13.17 -1.98
C VAL A 380 -17.35 -12.34 -2.49
N ALA A 381 -17.71 -12.49 -3.77
CA ALA A 381 -18.84 -11.77 -4.37
C ALA A 381 -20.18 -12.11 -3.73
N GLU A 382 -20.34 -13.32 -3.19
CA GLU A 382 -21.56 -13.72 -2.46
C GLU A 382 -21.69 -13.03 -1.10
N ARG A 383 -20.58 -12.64 -0.48
CA ARG A 383 -20.57 -11.95 0.82
C ARG A 383 -20.66 -10.42 0.70
N LEU A 384 -20.52 -9.87 -0.49
CA LEU A 384 -20.50 -8.44 -0.75
C LEU A 384 -21.69 -8.05 -1.62
N SER A 385 -22.43 -7.03 -1.22
CA SER A 385 -23.56 -6.46 -1.98
C SER A 385 -23.75 -5.00 -1.60
N LEU A 386 -24.75 -4.30 -2.17
CA LEU A 386 -25.07 -2.95 -1.72
C LEU A 386 -25.72 -2.93 -0.33
N GLU A 387 -26.34 -4.04 0.09
CA GLU A 387 -26.89 -4.23 1.43
C GLU A 387 -25.81 -4.56 2.46
N ASN A 388 -24.74 -5.24 2.05
CA ASN A 388 -23.54 -5.54 2.85
C ASN A 388 -22.30 -5.08 2.07
N PRO A 389 -22.02 -3.76 2.04
CA PRO A 389 -21.10 -3.18 1.07
C PRO A 389 -19.62 -3.30 1.46
N VAL A 390 -19.32 -3.86 2.63
CA VAL A 390 -17.98 -3.90 3.19
C VAL A 390 -17.62 -5.31 3.62
N ALA A 391 -16.41 -5.73 3.27
CA ALA A 391 -15.80 -6.96 3.76
C ALA A 391 -14.35 -6.72 4.21
N LEU A 392 -13.92 -7.40 5.26
CA LEU A 392 -12.53 -7.51 5.67
C LEU A 392 -11.99 -8.86 5.21
N ILE A 393 -10.99 -8.84 4.34
CA ILE A 393 -10.30 -10.05 3.86
C ILE A 393 -9.15 -10.35 4.83
N GLU A 394 -9.14 -11.55 5.40
CA GLU A 394 -8.10 -11.95 6.36
C GLU A 394 -6.70 -11.78 5.76
N ASN A 395 -5.80 -11.12 6.51
CA ASN A 395 -4.41 -10.85 6.13
C ASN A 395 -4.25 -10.18 4.74
N ASP A 396 -5.26 -9.38 4.30
CA ASP A 396 -5.19 -8.67 3.01
C ASP A 396 -5.68 -7.21 3.12
N GLY A 397 -6.81 -6.95 3.81
CA GLY A 397 -7.33 -5.60 4.00
C GLY A 397 -8.84 -5.50 3.82
N ALA A 398 -9.31 -4.32 3.40
CA ALA A 398 -10.71 -4.01 3.21
C ALA A 398 -11.12 -4.10 1.73
N LEU A 399 -12.32 -4.62 1.47
CA LEU A 399 -13.01 -4.60 0.20
C LEU A 399 -14.33 -3.86 0.37
N VAL A 400 -14.55 -2.82 -0.42
CA VAL A 400 -15.72 -1.96 -0.33
C VAL A 400 -16.36 -1.82 -1.70
N CYS A 401 -17.70 -1.87 -1.78
CA CYS A 401 -18.42 -1.60 -3.01
C CYS A 401 -19.45 -0.48 -2.85
N GLY A 402 -19.81 0.15 -3.96
CA GLY A 402 -20.78 1.25 -3.97
C GLY A 402 -21.44 1.46 -5.33
N THR A 403 -22.45 2.34 -5.34
CA THR A 403 -23.18 2.78 -6.54
C THR A 403 -22.40 3.80 -7.38
N SER A 404 -21.33 4.37 -6.81
CA SER A 404 -20.40 5.28 -7.46
C SER A 404 -19.03 5.20 -6.78
N VAL A 405 -18.00 5.79 -7.40
CA VAL A 405 -16.66 5.91 -6.78
C VAL A 405 -16.72 6.68 -5.48
N LEU A 406 -17.53 7.76 -5.44
CA LEU A 406 -17.73 8.56 -4.23
C LEU A 406 -18.39 7.72 -3.12
N ASP A 407 -19.47 6.99 -3.42
CA ASP A 407 -20.17 6.15 -2.44
C ASP A 407 -19.24 5.06 -1.86
N ALA A 408 -18.48 4.37 -2.71
CA ALA A 408 -17.51 3.37 -2.24
C ALA A 408 -16.37 4.00 -1.40
N PHE A 409 -15.93 5.19 -1.78
CA PHE A 409 -14.86 5.89 -1.05
C PHE A 409 -15.33 6.42 0.30
N ASP A 410 -16.54 6.95 0.39
CA ASP A 410 -17.17 7.40 1.64
C ASP A 410 -17.29 6.24 2.64
N ARG A 411 -17.77 5.08 2.18
CA ARG A 411 -17.79 3.85 3.00
C ARG A 411 -16.41 3.43 3.49
N LEU A 412 -15.37 3.61 2.69
CA LEU A 412 -13.99 3.32 3.09
C LEU A 412 -13.51 4.29 4.19
N GLU A 413 -13.81 5.60 4.06
CA GLU A 413 -13.49 6.60 5.09
C GLU A 413 -14.24 6.29 6.40
N VAL A 414 -15.54 5.98 6.33
CA VAL A 414 -16.35 5.60 7.49
C VAL A 414 -15.84 4.31 8.15
N LEU A 415 -15.44 3.31 7.35
CA LEU A 415 -14.86 2.07 7.86
C LEU A 415 -13.59 2.33 8.69
N GLU A 416 -12.66 3.10 8.14
CA GLU A 416 -11.39 3.39 8.84
C GLU A 416 -11.63 4.21 10.11
N THR A 417 -12.49 5.23 10.05
CA THR A 417 -12.83 6.06 11.20
C THR A 417 -13.53 5.25 12.30
N THR A 418 -14.45 4.36 11.92
CA THR A 418 -15.12 3.43 12.85
C THR A 418 -14.11 2.51 13.54
N ALA A 419 -13.23 1.89 12.75
CA ALA A 419 -12.20 1.01 13.28
C ALA A 419 -11.25 1.74 14.23
N GLU A 420 -10.82 2.95 13.87
CA GLU A 420 -9.97 3.77 14.72
C GLU A 420 -10.67 4.12 16.05
N ALA A 421 -11.94 4.53 16.01
CA ALA A 421 -12.71 4.85 17.21
C ALA A 421 -12.83 3.64 18.15
N ILE A 422 -13.10 2.43 17.61
CA ILE A 422 -13.17 1.20 18.40
C ILE A 422 -11.82 0.87 19.04
N ILE A 423 -10.71 0.97 18.30
CA ILE A 423 -9.38 0.72 18.86
C ILE A 423 -9.06 1.74 19.95
N ASN A 424 -9.32 3.02 19.70
CA ASN A 424 -9.03 4.09 20.65
C ASN A 424 -9.94 4.05 21.90
N SER A 425 -11.10 3.38 21.85
CA SER A 425 -11.98 3.21 23.02
C SER A 425 -11.48 2.15 24.01
N ARG A 426 -10.58 1.24 23.58
CA ARG A 426 -10.10 0.13 24.44
C ARG A 426 -9.57 0.57 25.82
N PRO A 427 -8.72 1.60 25.92
CA PRO A 427 -8.29 2.10 27.24
C PRO A 427 -9.37 2.85 28.01
N LEU A 428 -10.47 3.27 27.39
CA LEU A 428 -11.57 3.99 28.03
C LEU A 428 -12.60 3.05 28.66
N GLY A 429 -12.72 1.81 28.16
CA GLY A 429 -13.65 0.82 28.68
C GLY A 429 -14.26 -0.07 27.60
N LYS A 430 -15.35 -0.73 27.96
CA LYS A 430 -16.08 -1.62 27.05
C LYS A 430 -16.93 -0.79 26.07
N VAL A 431 -16.83 -1.08 24.78
CA VAL A 431 -17.73 -0.51 23.76
C VAL A 431 -19.16 -0.96 24.05
N VAL A 432 -20.10 -0.02 24.06
CA VAL A 432 -21.54 -0.27 24.18
C VAL A 432 -22.18 0.02 22.83
N PRO A 433 -22.56 -1.00 22.05
CA PRO A 433 -23.20 -0.79 20.76
C PRO A 433 -24.62 -0.27 20.91
N MET A 434 -25.12 0.41 19.87
CA MET A 434 -26.52 0.83 19.78
C MET A 434 -27.45 -0.40 19.87
N SER A 435 -28.54 -0.27 20.59
CA SER A 435 -29.54 -1.33 20.77
C SER A 435 -30.29 -1.63 19.46
N ASP A 436 -30.92 -2.80 19.38
CA ASP A 436 -31.75 -3.18 18.23
C ASP A 436 -32.90 -2.20 18.00
N ALA A 437 -33.44 -1.57 19.08
CA ALA A 437 -34.46 -0.53 18.98
C ALA A 437 -33.96 0.72 18.25
N ILE A 438 -32.73 1.17 18.58
CA ILE A 438 -32.09 2.30 17.90
C ILE A 438 -31.79 1.95 16.43
N ILE A 439 -31.34 0.74 16.18
CA ILE A 439 -31.08 0.27 14.82
C ILE A 439 -32.36 0.20 13.98
N ALA A 440 -33.47 -0.26 14.56
CA ALA A 440 -34.78 -0.28 13.89
C ALA A 440 -35.26 1.14 13.56
N GLU A 441 -35.12 2.08 14.50
CA GLU A 441 -35.48 3.50 14.31
C GLU A 441 -34.67 4.12 13.18
N LEU A 442 -33.32 3.93 13.18
CA LEU A 442 -32.42 4.40 12.10
C LEU A 442 -32.81 3.82 10.75
N THR A 443 -33.05 2.51 10.70
CA THR A 443 -33.42 1.82 9.46
C THR A 443 -34.72 2.37 8.89
N ALA A 444 -35.75 2.58 9.74
CA ALA A 444 -37.02 3.15 9.33
C ALA A 444 -36.88 4.61 8.84
N ALA A 445 -36.11 5.42 9.54
CA ALA A 445 -35.91 6.83 9.21
C ALA A 445 -35.15 7.07 7.89
N PHE A 446 -34.28 6.13 7.49
CA PHE A 446 -33.45 6.23 6.29
C PHE A 446 -33.84 5.27 5.16
N ALA A 447 -34.88 4.44 5.34
CA ALA A 447 -35.38 3.53 4.29
C ALA A 447 -35.99 4.25 3.07
N THR A 448 -36.33 5.53 3.20
CA THR A 448 -37.05 6.34 2.19
C THR A 448 -36.15 7.43 1.55
N LYS A 449 -34.88 7.44 1.86
CA LYS A 449 -33.90 8.34 1.24
C LYS A 449 -32.90 7.56 0.37
#